data_8c994d89501fa7ec89340051e9985885
#
_entry.id   8c994d89501fa7ec89340051e9985885
#
_cell.length_a   1.000
_cell.length_b   1.000
_cell.length_c   1.000
_cell.angle_alpha   90.00
_cell.angle_beta   90.00
_cell.angle_gamma   90.00
#
_symmetry.space_group_name_H-M   'P 1'
#
loop_
_entity.id
_entity.type
_entity.pdbx_description
1 polymer ?
#
loop_
_entity_poly.entity_id
_entity_poly.type
_entity_poly.pdbx_seq_one_letter_code
_entity_poly.pdbx_strand_id
1 'polypeptide(L)'
;NKGVSILDPVLAELMTLWFTQKGFKCFDIFAGDTVFGYVTATLGNVFTGIELRQEQCDLNNKRCKDLAANYICDDALNIDTHIKDNSKDFFFTCPPYADLEVYSDLDNDLSNMEHDEFFSVYQTAMGKVYKKLKDNRFAVVVVSEVRNDKGEYISLVPKTIDIMQQSGFTYYNEIILVNAVGTLAF
;
A
#
# COMPACT_ATOMS: atom_id res chain seq x y z
N ASN A 1 -17.87 14.10 6.28
CA ASN A 1 -16.62 13.34 6.31
C ASN A 1 -16.94 11.88 6.44
N LYS A 2 -16.95 11.15 5.34
CA LYS A 2 -16.83 9.70 5.39
C LYS A 2 -15.41 9.44 5.90
N GLY A 3 -15.27 8.77 7.06
CA GLY A 3 -13.97 8.46 7.63
C GLY A 3 -13.18 7.59 6.65
N VAL A 4 -11.96 7.99 6.35
CA VAL A 4 -11.00 7.16 5.59
C VAL A 4 -10.60 6.00 6.48
N SER A 5 -10.54 4.78 5.93
CA SER A 5 -10.09 3.60 6.66
C SER A 5 -8.63 3.75 7.05
N ILE A 6 -8.30 3.32 8.26
CA ILE A 6 -6.93 3.35 8.79
C ILE A 6 -6.45 1.91 8.90
N LEU A 7 -5.22 1.67 8.44
CA LEU A 7 -4.58 0.36 8.55
C LEU A 7 -4.52 -0.08 10.03
N ASP A 8 -4.89 -1.32 10.31
CA ASP A 8 -4.79 -1.89 11.65
C ASP A 8 -3.30 -1.98 12.08
N PRO A 9 -2.91 -1.33 13.19
CA PRO A 9 -1.53 -1.35 13.66
C PRO A 9 -1.05 -2.75 14.06
N VAL A 10 -1.94 -3.64 14.51
CA VAL A 10 -1.59 -5.03 14.80
C VAL A 10 -1.27 -5.79 13.52
N LEU A 11 -2.01 -5.56 12.45
CA LEU A 11 -1.70 -6.14 11.13
C LEU A 11 -0.34 -5.64 10.63
N ALA A 12 -0.08 -4.33 10.73
CA ALA A 12 1.21 -3.75 10.34
C ALA A 12 2.37 -4.37 11.14
N GLU A 13 2.19 -4.56 12.45
CA GLU A 13 3.19 -5.21 13.32
C GLU A 13 3.43 -6.67 12.91
N LEU A 14 2.38 -7.46 12.74
CA LEU A 14 2.50 -8.87 12.34
C LEU A 14 3.20 -9.02 11.00
N MET A 15 2.82 -8.23 9.99
CA MET A 15 3.47 -8.30 8.67
C MET A 15 4.94 -7.89 8.75
N THR A 16 5.26 -6.88 9.54
CA THR A 16 6.65 -6.47 9.76
C THR A 16 7.44 -7.58 10.45
N LEU A 17 6.93 -8.17 11.52
CA LEU A 17 7.62 -9.23 12.27
C LEU A 17 7.81 -10.52 11.46
N TRP A 18 6.85 -10.89 10.62
CA TRP A 18 6.92 -12.14 9.85
C TRP A 18 7.82 -12.03 8.62
N PHE A 19 7.86 -10.88 7.97
CA PHE A 19 8.50 -10.73 6.66
C PHE A 19 9.75 -9.86 6.66
N THR A 20 10.16 -9.31 7.83
CA THR A 20 11.34 -8.47 7.90
C THR A 20 12.33 -8.90 8.98
N GLN A 21 13.54 -8.38 8.87
CA GLN A 21 14.56 -8.40 9.91
C GLN A 21 14.94 -6.96 10.24
N LYS A 22 15.40 -6.72 11.48
CA LYS A 22 15.84 -5.39 11.91
C LYS A 22 16.84 -4.76 10.92
N GLY A 23 16.59 -3.53 10.55
CA GLY A 23 17.39 -2.79 9.57
C GLY A 23 16.95 -2.95 8.13
N PHE A 24 15.87 -3.73 7.85
CA PHE A 24 15.32 -3.81 6.50
C PHE A 24 14.79 -2.45 6.03
N LYS A 25 14.89 -2.22 4.73
CA LYS A 25 14.35 -1.04 4.05
C LYS A 25 12.98 -1.37 3.50
N CYS A 26 11.95 -0.97 4.23
CA CYS A 26 10.55 -1.19 3.88
C CYS A 26 9.98 0.00 3.11
N PHE A 27 8.95 -0.22 2.30
CA PHE A 27 8.30 0.88 1.60
C PHE A 27 6.84 0.58 1.27
N ASP A 28 6.10 1.66 1.03
CA ASP A 28 4.72 1.68 0.53
C ASP A 28 4.58 2.83 -0.47
N ILE A 29 3.83 2.62 -1.55
CA ILE A 29 3.59 3.64 -2.58
C ILE A 29 2.18 4.24 -2.52
N PHE A 30 1.34 3.71 -1.66
CA PHE A 30 0.02 4.22 -1.31
C PHE A 30 -0.06 4.41 0.21
N ALA A 31 0.92 5.16 0.76
CA ALA A 31 1.26 5.12 2.17
C ALA A 31 0.16 5.61 3.12
N GLY A 32 -0.76 6.44 2.64
CA GLY A 32 -1.92 6.89 3.41
C GLY A 32 -1.54 7.45 4.79
N ASP A 33 -2.13 6.89 5.85
CA ASP A 33 -1.85 7.29 7.24
C ASP A 33 -0.48 6.78 7.72
N THR A 34 -0.06 7.30 8.85
CA THR A 34 1.25 7.09 9.49
C THR A 34 1.52 5.65 9.92
N VAL A 35 0.48 4.81 10.10
CA VAL A 35 0.52 3.55 10.87
C VAL A 35 1.64 2.63 10.42
N PHE A 36 1.71 2.26 9.14
CA PHE A 36 2.70 1.28 8.71
C PHE A 36 4.14 1.77 8.88
N GLY A 37 4.42 3.01 8.49
CA GLY A 37 5.77 3.58 8.65
C GLY A 37 6.16 3.73 10.12
N TYR A 38 5.23 4.16 10.98
CA TYR A 38 5.46 4.31 12.41
C TYR A 38 5.79 2.95 13.07
N VAL A 39 4.95 1.94 12.84
CA VAL A 39 5.14 0.60 13.40
C VAL A 39 6.45 -0.02 12.90
N THR A 40 6.67 0.00 11.61
CA THR A 40 7.85 -0.57 10.96
C THR A 40 9.14 0.07 11.49
N ALA A 41 9.18 1.40 11.62
CA ALA A 41 10.34 2.11 12.13
C ALA A 41 10.54 1.89 13.64
N THR A 42 9.47 1.78 14.43
CA THR A 42 9.54 1.43 15.85
C THR A 42 10.13 0.04 16.07
N LEU A 43 9.89 -0.90 15.17
CA LEU A 43 10.48 -2.25 15.18
C LEU A 43 11.94 -2.28 14.67
N GLY A 44 12.52 -1.14 14.38
CA GLY A 44 13.94 -0.98 14.03
C GLY A 44 14.27 -1.15 12.56
N ASN A 45 13.28 -0.98 11.68
CA ASN A 45 13.45 -0.94 10.23
C ASN A 45 13.51 0.52 9.72
N VAL A 46 13.80 0.69 8.44
CA VAL A 46 13.78 1.98 7.75
C VAL A 46 12.60 2.01 6.80
N PHE A 47 11.76 3.02 6.89
CA PHE A 47 10.56 3.13 6.06
C PHE A 47 10.63 4.30 5.07
N THR A 48 10.09 4.07 3.86
CA THR A 48 9.84 5.11 2.86
C THR A 48 8.40 4.98 2.37
N GLY A 49 7.58 5.98 2.59
CA GLY A 49 6.22 6.07 2.06
C GLY A 49 6.14 7.07 0.92
N ILE A 50 5.36 6.76 -0.12
CA ILE A 50 4.90 7.73 -1.12
C ILE A 50 3.42 7.95 -0.89
N GLU A 51 3.02 9.20 -0.76
CA GLU A 51 1.65 9.62 -0.50
C GLU A 51 1.35 10.81 -1.41
N LEU A 52 0.18 10.78 -2.04
CA LEU A 52 -0.21 11.78 -3.03
C LEU A 52 -0.52 13.15 -2.39
N ARG A 53 -1.11 13.15 -1.18
CA ARG A 53 -1.61 14.36 -0.52
C ARG A 53 -0.54 15.02 0.35
N GLN A 54 -0.22 16.27 0.08
CA GLN A 54 0.81 17.02 0.81
C GLN A 54 0.52 17.14 2.31
N GLU A 55 -0.71 17.44 2.68
CA GLU A 55 -1.09 17.58 4.10
C GLU A 55 -0.93 16.28 4.87
N GLN A 56 -1.16 15.12 4.21
CA GLN A 56 -0.95 13.82 4.84
C GLN A 56 0.54 13.50 5.00
N CYS A 57 1.35 13.81 4.00
CA CYS A 57 2.81 13.69 4.09
C CYS A 57 3.39 14.52 5.24
N ASP A 58 2.98 15.77 5.35
CA ASP A 58 3.45 16.68 6.42
C ASP A 58 3.07 16.15 7.80
N LEU A 59 1.84 15.67 7.95
CA LEU A 59 1.36 15.06 9.19
C LEU A 59 2.17 13.80 9.54
N ASN A 60 2.39 12.92 8.58
CA ASN A 60 3.12 11.67 8.76
C ASN A 60 4.59 11.95 9.15
N ASN A 61 5.26 12.84 8.45
CA ASN A 61 6.64 13.23 8.78
C ASN A 61 6.74 13.89 10.16
N LYS A 62 5.76 14.70 10.54
CA LYS A 62 5.68 15.28 11.88
C LYS A 62 5.54 14.20 12.97
N ARG A 63 4.69 13.19 12.73
CA ARG A 63 4.47 12.07 13.67
C ARG A 63 5.70 11.16 13.78
N CYS A 64 6.41 10.97 12.68
CA CYS A 64 7.58 10.10 12.60
C CYS A 64 8.92 10.82 12.79
N LYS A 65 8.94 12.08 13.22
CA LYS A 65 10.14 12.95 13.28
C LYS A 65 11.35 12.33 13.99
N ASP A 66 11.11 11.46 14.96
CA ASP A 66 12.15 10.80 15.77
C ASP A 66 12.37 9.33 15.36
N LEU A 67 11.80 8.90 14.23
CA LEU A 67 11.86 7.54 13.72
C LEU A 67 12.54 7.49 12.35
N ALA A 68 13.03 6.31 11.99
CA ALA A 68 13.60 6.05 10.66
C ALA A 68 12.51 5.86 9.59
N ALA A 69 11.58 6.78 9.50
CA ALA A 69 10.48 6.78 8.53
C ALA A 69 10.41 8.14 7.82
N ASN A 70 10.26 8.11 6.50
CA ASN A 70 10.16 9.29 5.66
C ASN A 70 9.02 9.13 4.68
N TYR A 71 8.17 10.15 4.57
CA TYR A 71 7.06 10.22 3.63
C TYR A 71 7.34 11.30 2.58
N ILE A 72 7.23 10.91 1.33
CA ILE A 72 7.49 11.74 0.15
C ILE A 72 6.14 12.05 -0.48
N CYS A 73 5.85 13.33 -0.70
CA CYS A 73 4.65 13.74 -1.41
C CYS A 73 4.90 13.66 -2.91
N ASP A 74 4.35 12.64 -3.54
CA ASP A 74 4.42 12.45 -4.99
C ASP A 74 3.40 11.39 -5.44
N ASP A 75 3.22 11.28 -6.74
CA ASP A 75 2.47 10.21 -7.37
C ASP A 75 3.23 8.88 -7.25
N ALA A 76 2.50 7.80 -6.98
CA ALA A 76 3.03 6.43 -6.93
C ALA A 76 3.77 6.04 -8.21
N LEU A 77 3.35 6.56 -9.36
CA LEU A 77 4.01 6.33 -10.65
C LEU A 77 5.39 6.99 -10.77
N ASN A 78 5.72 7.95 -9.91
CA ASN A 78 7.02 8.62 -9.89
C ASN A 78 8.05 7.93 -8.97
N ILE A 79 7.75 6.74 -8.47
CA ILE A 79 8.63 5.97 -7.55
C ILE A 79 10.09 5.87 -8.05
N ASP A 80 10.30 5.86 -9.37
CA ASP A 80 11.63 5.72 -9.98
C ASP A 80 12.56 6.89 -9.65
N THR A 81 12.01 8.07 -9.34
CA THR A 81 12.77 9.26 -8.96
C THR A 81 13.25 9.20 -7.51
N HIS A 82 12.60 8.41 -6.66
CA HIS A 82 12.80 8.38 -5.21
C HIS A 82 13.47 7.11 -4.72
N ILE A 83 13.22 5.97 -5.38
CA ILE A 83 13.68 4.66 -4.93
C ILE A 83 14.47 3.98 -6.06
N LYS A 84 15.73 3.66 -5.77
CA LYS A 84 16.60 2.92 -6.70
C LYS A 84 16.11 1.48 -6.85
N ASP A 85 16.33 0.92 -8.03
CA ASP A 85 16.06 -0.48 -8.28
C ASP A 85 16.89 -1.38 -7.36
N ASN A 86 16.36 -2.55 -7.02
CA ASN A 86 17.03 -3.57 -6.22
C ASN A 86 17.59 -3.04 -4.88
N SER A 87 16.86 -2.14 -4.21
CA SER A 87 17.32 -1.45 -3.01
C SER A 87 16.47 -1.66 -1.76
N LYS A 88 15.27 -2.19 -1.92
CA LYS A 88 14.29 -2.38 -0.84
C LYS A 88 14.17 -3.85 -0.46
N ASP A 89 13.81 -4.09 0.80
CA ASP A 89 13.76 -5.43 1.39
C ASP A 89 12.32 -5.91 1.65
N PHE A 90 11.34 -5.02 1.74
CA PHE A 90 9.95 -5.38 1.99
C PHE A 90 9.00 -4.32 1.45
N PHE A 91 7.99 -4.77 0.73
CA PHE A 91 6.85 -3.95 0.30
C PHE A 91 5.59 -4.41 1.03
N PHE A 92 4.85 -3.46 1.59
CA PHE A 92 3.56 -3.71 2.19
C PHE A 92 2.65 -2.53 1.87
N THR A 93 1.46 -2.82 1.35
CA THR A 93 0.49 -1.79 1.01
C THR A 93 -0.95 -2.26 1.19
N CYS A 94 -1.83 -1.30 1.44
CA CYS A 94 -3.26 -1.41 1.27
C CYS A 94 -3.66 -0.38 0.19
N PRO A 95 -3.75 -0.80 -1.08
CA PRO A 95 -4.01 0.13 -2.17
C PRO A 95 -5.42 0.72 -2.08
N PRO A 96 -5.71 1.85 -2.75
CA PRO A 96 -7.06 2.35 -2.92
C PRO A 96 -7.99 1.30 -3.53
N TYR A 97 -9.27 1.32 -3.16
CA TYR A 97 -10.28 0.38 -3.64
C TYR A 97 -11.14 0.98 -4.75
N ALA A 98 -10.51 1.53 -5.80
CA ALA A 98 -11.20 2.23 -6.88
C ALA A 98 -12.22 3.27 -6.32
N ASP A 99 -13.48 3.19 -6.71
CA ASP A 99 -14.55 4.14 -6.38
C ASP A 99 -15.18 3.97 -4.98
N LEU A 100 -14.67 3.05 -4.14
CA LEU A 100 -15.24 2.81 -2.81
C LEU A 100 -15.03 3.98 -1.84
N GLU A 101 -13.84 4.55 -1.84
CA GLU A 101 -13.45 5.69 -1.00
C GLU A 101 -12.74 6.74 -1.86
N VAL A 102 -13.22 7.98 -1.84
CA VAL A 102 -12.56 9.11 -2.50
C VAL A 102 -11.60 9.77 -1.50
N TYR A 103 -10.32 9.78 -1.82
CA TYR A 103 -9.27 10.29 -0.93
C TYR A 103 -8.90 11.74 -1.18
N SER A 104 -9.01 12.21 -2.43
CA SER A 104 -8.75 13.60 -2.81
C SER A 104 -9.48 13.97 -4.10
N ASP A 105 -9.44 15.26 -4.47
CA ASP A 105 -9.98 15.77 -5.73
C ASP A 105 -8.90 15.86 -6.82
N LEU A 106 -7.76 15.17 -6.64
CA LEU A 106 -6.66 15.18 -7.60
C LEU A 106 -6.97 14.23 -8.78
N ASP A 107 -6.67 14.67 -10.00
CA ASP A 107 -6.93 13.89 -11.21
C ASP A 107 -6.16 12.56 -11.27
N ASN A 108 -5.01 12.49 -10.62
CA ASN A 108 -4.17 11.30 -10.53
C ASN A 108 -4.43 10.44 -9.29
N ASP A 109 -5.45 10.75 -8.50
CA ASP A 109 -5.90 9.87 -7.43
C ASP A 109 -6.62 8.65 -8.00
N LEU A 110 -6.10 7.46 -7.72
CA LEU A 110 -6.68 6.19 -8.21
C LEU A 110 -8.14 6.00 -7.81
N SER A 111 -8.58 6.62 -6.71
CA SER A 111 -9.96 6.54 -6.25
C SER A 111 -10.95 7.33 -7.13
N ASN A 112 -10.46 8.19 -8.02
CA ASN A 112 -11.28 8.95 -8.98
C ASN A 112 -11.33 8.31 -10.36
N MET A 113 -10.63 7.18 -10.58
CA MET A 113 -10.50 6.54 -11.87
C MET A 113 -11.61 5.52 -12.12
N GLU A 114 -12.03 5.40 -13.37
CA GLU A 114 -12.86 4.28 -13.82
C GLU A 114 -12.10 2.95 -13.66
N HIS A 115 -12.81 1.84 -13.47
CA HIS A 115 -12.20 0.56 -13.12
C HIS A 115 -11.09 0.10 -14.08
N ASP A 116 -11.27 0.23 -15.39
CA ASP A 116 -10.27 -0.21 -16.37
C ASP A 116 -9.01 0.66 -16.32
N GLU A 117 -9.16 1.96 -16.13
CA GLU A 117 -8.07 2.90 -15.94
C GLU A 117 -7.32 2.61 -14.62
N PHE A 118 -8.07 2.44 -13.53
CA PHE A 118 -7.52 2.05 -12.22
C PHE A 118 -6.61 0.83 -12.34
N PHE A 119 -7.08 -0.28 -12.95
CA PHE A 119 -6.28 -1.49 -13.08
C PHE A 119 -5.05 -1.30 -13.96
N SER A 120 -5.13 -0.49 -15.00
CA SER A 120 -3.99 -0.18 -15.87
C SER A 120 -2.89 0.60 -15.12
N VAL A 121 -3.28 1.62 -14.35
CA VAL A 121 -2.37 2.41 -13.53
C VAL A 121 -1.79 1.55 -12.40
N TYR A 122 -2.63 0.77 -11.74
CA TYR A 122 -2.22 -0.13 -10.66
C TYR A 122 -1.21 -1.17 -11.15
N GLN A 123 -1.41 -1.78 -12.32
CA GLN A 123 -0.45 -2.70 -12.95
C GLN A 123 0.89 -2.01 -13.23
N THR A 124 0.86 -0.81 -13.75
CA THR A 124 2.07 -0.02 -14.00
C THR A 124 2.84 0.24 -12.70
N ALA A 125 2.14 0.64 -11.65
CA ALA A 125 2.73 0.88 -10.33
C ALA A 125 3.37 -0.39 -9.75
N MET A 126 2.67 -1.55 -9.80
CA MET A 126 3.20 -2.82 -9.30
C MET A 126 4.40 -3.32 -10.09
N GLY A 127 4.44 -3.09 -11.41
CA GLY A 127 5.62 -3.38 -12.23
C GLY A 127 6.84 -2.55 -11.81
N LYS A 128 6.64 -1.31 -11.37
CA LYS A 128 7.71 -0.49 -10.81
C LYS A 128 8.13 -0.97 -9.42
N VAL A 129 7.17 -1.32 -8.55
CA VAL A 129 7.43 -1.90 -7.22
C VAL A 129 8.33 -3.13 -7.30
N TYR A 130 8.04 -4.03 -8.25
CA TYR A 130 8.85 -5.23 -8.47
C TYR A 130 10.34 -4.92 -8.67
N LYS A 131 10.65 -3.90 -9.47
CA LYS A 131 12.05 -3.48 -9.72
C LYS A 131 12.74 -2.91 -8.48
N LYS A 132 11.99 -2.35 -7.53
CA LYS A 132 12.58 -1.75 -6.31
C LYS A 132 12.99 -2.79 -5.28
N LEU A 133 12.31 -3.93 -5.26
CA LEU A 133 12.64 -5.02 -4.35
C LEU A 133 13.91 -5.75 -4.78
N LYS A 134 14.68 -6.18 -3.79
CA LYS A 134 15.78 -7.12 -3.97
C LYS A 134 15.23 -8.53 -4.24
N ASP A 135 16.06 -9.38 -4.82
CA ASP A 135 15.72 -10.79 -5.01
C ASP A 135 15.40 -11.49 -3.68
N ASN A 136 14.49 -12.46 -3.74
CA ASN A 136 14.06 -13.23 -2.57
C ASN A 136 13.53 -12.36 -1.43
N ARG A 137 12.71 -11.38 -1.75
CA ARG A 137 11.99 -10.52 -0.81
C ARG A 137 10.50 -10.63 -0.98
N PHE A 138 9.77 -10.27 0.05
CA PHE A 138 8.31 -10.35 0.07
C PHE A 138 7.67 -9.02 -0.28
N ALA A 139 6.56 -9.13 -1.01
CA ALA A 139 5.57 -8.08 -1.18
C ALA A 139 4.25 -8.57 -0.58
N VAL A 140 3.64 -7.77 0.27
CA VAL A 140 2.33 -8.07 0.87
C VAL A 140 1.35 -6.98 0.45
N VAL A 141 0.20 -7.40 -0.07
CA VAL A 141 -0.88 -6.49 -0.48
C VAL A 141 -2.14 -6.86 0.28
N VAL A 142 -2.71 -5.89 0.98
CA VAL A 142 -3.97 -6.06 1.71
C VAL A 142 -5.11 -5.60 0.82
N VAL A 143 -5.95 -6.52 0.40
CA VAL A 143 -7.11 -6.26 -0.44
C VAL A 143 -8.30 -7.08 0.01
N SER A 144 -9.50 -6.59 -0.23
CA SER A 144 -10.74 -7.35 -0.10
C SER A 144 -11.59 -7.19 -1.35
N GLU A 145 -12.57 -8.08 -1.52
CA GLU A 145 -13.53 -7.93 -2.59
C GLU A 145 -14.47 -6.74 -2.32
N VAL A 146 -14.76 -6.01 -3.37
CA VAL A 146 -15.69 -4.88 -3.39
C VAL A 146 -16.85 -5.19 -4.32
N ARG A 147 -18.02 -4.65 -4.03
CA ARG A 147 -19.22 -4.77 -4.87
C ARG A 147 -19.52 -3.43 -5.53
N ASN A 148 -19.90 -3.51 -6.80
CA ASN A 148 -20.46 -2.36 -7.52
C ASN A 148 -21.91 -2.08 -7.06
N ASP A 149 -22.52 -1.03 -7.60
CA ASP A 149 -23.90 -0.62 -7.31
C ASP A 149 -24.96 -1.70 -7.64
N LYS A 150 -24.61 -2.67 -8.47
CA LYS A 150 -25.47 -3.82 -8.80
C LYS A 150 -25.30 -5.00 -7.84
N GLY A 151 -24.40 -4.90 -6.87
CA GLY A 151 -24.06 -5.95 -5.92
C GLY A 151 -23.13 -7.04 -6.49
N GLU A 152 -22.52 -6.83 -7.65
CA GLU A 152 -21.57 -7.75 -8.28
C GLU A 152 -20.14 -7.47 -7.79
N TYR A 153 -19.33 -8.50 -7.61
CA TYR A 153 -17.90 -8.31 -7.29
C TYR A 153 -17.16 -7.69 -8.49
N ILE A 154 -16.33 -6.67 -8.20
CA ILE A 154 -15.44 -6.05 -9.20
C ILE A 154 -14.17 -6.89 -9.45
N SER A 155 -14.01 -8.00 -8.71
CA SER A 155 -12.89 -8.93 -8.81
C SER A 155 -11.55 -8.31 -8.45
N LEU A 156 -11.50 -7.44 -7.44
CA LEU A 156 -10.28 -6.75 -7.03
C LEU A 156 -9.20 -7.73 -6.55
N VAL A 157 -9.57 -8.75 -5.77
CA VAL A 157 -8.61 -9.75 -5.27
C VAL A 157 -7.98 -10.57 -6.40
N PRO A 158 -8.72 -11.27 -7.29
CA PRO A 158 -8.12 -12.02 -8.37
C PRO A 158 -7.34 -11.14 -9.35
N LYS A 159 -7.83 -9.94 -9.67
CA LYS A 159 -7.10 -9.00 -10.53
C LYS A 159 -5.79 -8.53 -9.89
N THR A 160 -5.76 -8.31 -8.58
CA THR A 160 -4.51 -7.99 -7.87
C THR A 160 -3.50 -9.13 -7.96
N ILE A 161 -3.94 -10.39 -7.79
CA ILE A 161 -3.08 -11.56 -7.94
C ILE A 161 -2.50 -11.61 -9.37
N ASP A 162 -3.33 -11.46 -10.39
CA ASP A 162 -2.91 -11.47 -11.79
C ASP A 162 -1.92 -10.33 -12.10
N ILE A 163 -2.20 -9.13 -11.62
CA ILE A 163 -1.32 -7.94 -11.78
C ILE A 163 0.03 -8.19 -11.14
N MET A 164 0.08 -8.69 -9.91
CA MET A 164 1.32 -8.99 -9.23
C MET A 164 2.14 -10.05 -9.97
N GLN A 165 1.49 -11.14 -10.45
CA GLN A 165 2.17 -12.17 -11.23
C GLN A 165 2.68 -11.64 -12.57
N GLN A 166 1.91 -10.85 -13.30
CA GLN A 166 2.32 -10.22 -14.56
C GLN A 166 3.46 -9.22 -14.36
N SER A 167 3.56 -8.62 -13.17
CA SER A 167 4.66 -7.72 -12.79
C SER A 167 5.97 -8.47 -12.47
N GLY A 168 5.93 -9.80 -12.34
CA GLY A 168 7.09 -10.66 -12.08
C GLY A 168 7.12 -11.32 -10.70
N PHE A 169 6.14 -11.04 -9.83
CA PHE A 169 6.05 -11.67 -8.52
C PHE A 169 5.57 -13.13 -8.61
N THR A 170 6.03 -13.96 -7.69
CA THR A 170 5.48 -15.28 -7.48
C THR A 170 4.37 -15.22 -6.43
N TYR A 171 3.17 -15.70 -6.74
CA TYR A 171 2.12 -15.85 -5.74
C TYR A 171 2.50 -16.94 -4.75
N TYR A 172 2.96 -16.52 -3.57
CA TYR A 172 3.58 -17.42 -2.60
C TYR A 172 2.58 -17.97 -1.59
N ASN A 173 1.73 -17.10 -1.04
CA ASN A 173 0.77 -17.47 0.00
C ASN A 173 -0.38 -16.46 0.08
N GLU A 174 -1.46 -16.88 0.72
CA GLU A 174 -2.61 -16.06 1.07
C GLU A 174 -2.83 -16.09 2.58
N ILE A 175 -3.16 -14.93 3.14
CA ILE A 175 -3.51 -14.77 4.55
C ILE A 175 -4.91 -14.15 4.60
N ILE A 176 -5.84 -14.82 5.26
CA ILE A 176 -7.21 -14.32 5.40
C ILE A 176 -7.34 -13.63 6.75
N LEU A 177 -7.58 -12.31 6.71
CA LEU A 177 -7.93 -11.54 7.89
C LEU A 177 -9.42 -11.70 8.16
N VAL A 178 -9.76 -12.30 9.29
CA VAL A 178 -11.15 -12.48 9.72
C VAL A 178 -11.49 -11.41 10.75
N ASN A 179 -12.40 -10.51 10.39
CA ASN A 179 -12.97 -9.52 11.32
C ASN A 179 -14.25 -10.05 11.96
N ALA A 180 -14.53 -9.63 13.19
CA ALA A 180 -15.79 -9.95 13.83
C ALA A 180 -16.96 -9.32 13.06
N VAL A 181 -18.09 -10.03 12.99
CA VAL A 181 -19.30 -9.53 12.31
C VAL A 181 -19.72 -8.18 12.90
N GLY A 182 -19.93 -7.19 12.03
CA GLY A 182 -20.35 -5.85 12.41
C GLY A 182 -19.22 -4.89 12.82
N THR A 183 -17.96 -5.29 12.69
CA THR A 183 -16.80 -4.41 12.96
C THR A 183 -16.28 -3.66 11.73
N LEU A 184 -16.72 -4.04 10.54
CA LEU A 184 -16.44 -3.27 9.32
C LEU A 184 -17.41 -2.08 9.28
N ALA A 185 -16.87 -0.88 9.37
CA ALA A 185 -17.61 0.34 9.07
C ALA A 185 -17.67 0.49 7.53
N PHE A 186 -18.80 0.14 6.95
CA PHE A 186 -19.16 0.49 5.59
C PHE A 186 -20.28 1.51 5.59
#